data_d9ad937f43d4002180db7404d806c006
#
_entry.id   d9ad937f43d4002180db7404d806c006
#
_cell.length_a   1.000
_cell.length_b   1.000
_cell.length_c   1.000
_cell.angle_alpha   90.00
_cell.angle_beta   90.00
_cell.angle_gamma   90.00
#
_symmetry.space_group_name_H-M   'P 1'
#
loop_
_entity.id
_entity.type
_entity.pdbx_description
1 polymer ?
#
loop_
_entity_poly.entity_id
_entity_poly.type
_entity_poly.pdbx_seq_one_letter_code
_entity_poly.pdbx_strand_id
1 'polypeptide(L)'
;MSPINTIIAISVVIAAASLIRNFSSPSDNTFLYYHHCTQPNYFRGSSFCSKYLPGSSYDSNVNSLLTSLVNSANIFTYDHFTVGTYGKTVHGMHHCRSDLSTRSDDCARCVAQAARILQSLCGGASGGALLLEGCFVEYKNTKFLGVANKTLLARICGTPWGYSPDELTKTSKMVSFVVDADSVPYRASIGEGAQAVAQCTGDLSASDCNDCLKEANKQLKSLCGITAWGEVHLAKCYVRYWSRGATGHGNALLFYLNQIDIMLP
;
A
#
# COMPACT_ATOMS: atom_id res chain seq x y z
N MET A 1 16.38 -45.99 -32.32
CA MET A 1 15.92 -44.58 -32.29
C MET A 1 17.03 -43.72 -32.86
N SER A 2 16.77 -42.91 -33.88
CA SER A 2 17.77 -42.14 -34.58
C SER A 2 18.25 -40.98 -33.68
N PRO A 3 19.56 -40.62 -33.65
CA PRO A 3 20.11 -39.55 -32.86
C PRO A 3 19.44 -38.17 -33.15
N ILE A 4 18.87 -37.99 -34.35
CA ILE A 4 18.17 -36.79 -34.78
C ILE A 4 16.86 -36.59 -33.94
N ASN A 5 16.13 -37.66 -33.61
CA ASN A 5 14.91 -37.57 -32.82
C ASN A 5 15.19 -37.18 -31.36
N THR A 6 16.34 -37.58 -30.83
CA THR A 6 16.75 -37.22 -29.48
C THR A 6 17.15 -35.75 -29.39
N ILE A 7 17.84 -35.17 -30.39
CA ILE A 7 18.22 -33.78 -30.45
C ILE A 7 16.99 -32.84 -30.57
N ILE A 8 16.01 -33.24 -31.41
CA ILE A 8 14.76 -32.48 -31.58
C ILE A 8 13.96 -32.47 -30.27
N ALA A 9 13.84 -33.61 -29.57
CA ALA A 9 13.14 -33.71 -28.29
C ALA A 9 13.79 -32.83 -27.20
N ILE A 10 15.13 -32.82 -27.13
CA ILE A 10 15.86 -31.97 -26.17
C ILE A 10 15.67 -30.48 -26.50
N SER A 11 15.73 -30.10 -27.77
CA SER A 11 15.52 -28.70 -28.19
C SER A 11 14.12 -28.19 -27.87
N VAL A 12 13.08 -29.03 -28.03
CA VAL A 12 11.70 -28.67 -27.69
C VAL A 12 11.50 -28.53 -26.18
N VAL A 13 12.14 -29.39 -25.37
CA VAL A 13 12.07 -29.30 -23.91
C VAL A 13 12.79 -28.05 -23.38
N ILE A 14 13.94 -27.69 -23.98
CA ILE A 14 14.66 -26.46 -23.62
C ILE A 14 13.86 -25.20 -24.01
N ALA A 15 13.21 -25.19 -25.18
CA ALA A 15 12.36 -24.09 -25.61
C ALA A 15 11.10 -23.96 -24.72
N ALA A 16 10.48 -25.07 -24.34
CA ALA A 16 9.36 -25.06 -23.39
C ALA A 16 9.77 -24.60 -21.99
N ALA A 17 10.94 -25.01 -21.49
CA ALA A 17 11.48 -24.54 -20.22
C ALA A 17 11.83 -23.04 -20.23
N SER A 18 12.26 -22.50 -21.38
CA SER A 18 12.53 -21.07 -21.56
C SER A 18 11.25 -20.24 -21.62
N LEU A 19 10.16 -20.79 -22.17
CA LEU A 19 8.84 -20.16 -22.19
C LEU A 19 8.21 -20.13 -20.78
N ILE A 20 8.44 -21.16 -19.97
CA ILE A 20 7.93 -21.20 -18.59
C ILE A 20 8.66 -20.21 -17.68
N ARG A 21 9.94 -19.91 -17.93
CA ARG A 21 10.70 -18.89 -17.17
C ARG A 21 10.23 -17.46 -17.40
N ASN A 22 9.53 -17.17 -18.49
CA ASN A 22 8.99 -15.84 -18.78
C ASN A 22 7.59 -15.62 -18.19
N PHE A 23 7.03 -16.58 -17.43
CA PHE A 23 5.74 -16.48 -16.74
C PHE A 23 5.89 -16.34 -15.21
N SER A 24 7.06 -15.94 -14.71
CA SER A 24 7.14 -15.29 -13.40
C SER A 24 6.65 -13.87 -13.58
N SER A 25 5.33 -13.70 -13.59
CA SER A 25 4.72 -12.38 -13.37
C SER A 25 5.31 -11.86 -12.05
N PRO A 26 6.00 -10.72 -12.03
CA PRO A 26 6.28 -10.07 -10.76
C PRO A 26 4.92 -9.89 -10.10
N SER A 27 4.82 -10.15 -8.82
CA SER A 27 3.63 -9.79 -8.04
C SER A 27 3.52 -8.27 -8.14
N ASP A 28 2.78 -7.79 -9.14
CA ASP A 28 2.51 -6.37 -9.27
C ASP A 28 1.61 -5.99 -8.10
N ASN A 29 2.19 -5.44 -7.03
CA ASN A 29 1.51 -4.83 -5.88
C ASN A 29 0.74 -3.58 -6.34
N THR A 30 0.01 -3.69 -7.44
CA THR A 30 -0.59 -2.62 -8.22
C THR A 30 -2.11 -2.70 -8.27
N PHE A 31 -2.71 -3.65 -7.54
CA PHE A 31 -4.16 -3.72 -7.44
C PHE A 31 -4.70 -2.45 -6.80
N LEU A 32 -5.64 -1.79 -7.48
CA LEU A 32 -6.24 -0.52 -7.04
C LEU A 32 -7.30 -0.79 -5.99
N TYR A 33 -7.09 -0.29 -4.77
CA TYR A 33 -8.05 -0.40 -3.66
C TYR A 33 -8.94 0.84 -3.53
N TYR A 34 -8.37 2.04 -3.74
CA TYR A 34 -9.09 3.30 -3.56
C TYR A 34 -8.49 4.41 -4.42
N HIS A 35 -9.37 5.29 -4.91
CA HIS A 35 -8.96 6.58 -5.48
C HIS A 35 -9.98 7.66 -5.16
N HIS A 36 -9.51 8.88 -5.04
CA HIS A 36 -10.33 10.07 -4.84
C HIS A 36 -9.64 11.30 -5.42
N CYS A 37 -10.39 12.11 -6.17
CA CYS A 37 -9.93 13.42 -6.64
C CYS A 37 -10.77 14.50 -5.94
N THR A 38 -10.10 15.41 -5.23
CA THR A 38 -10.76 16.54 -4.62
C THR A 38 -11.06 17.58 -5.69
N GLN A 39 -12.34 17.73 -6.05
CA GLN A 39 -12.74 18.74 -7.00
C GLN A 39 -12.56 20.14 -6.40
N PRO A 40 -12.11 21.13 -7.17
CA PRO A 40 -12.15 22.52 -6.71
C PRO A 40 -13.59 22.91 -6.47
N ASN A 41 -13.86 23.66 -5.39
CA ASN A 41 -15.20 24.17 -5.10
C ASN A 41 -15.66 25.08 -6.24
N TYR A 42 -16.54 24.57 -7.08
CA TYR A 42 -17.13 25.30 -8.20
C TYR A 42 -18.18 26.28 -7.68
N PHE A 43 -17.81 27.52 -7.47
CA PHE A 43 -18.79 28.62 -7.61
C PHE A 43 -18.90 28.94 -9.12
N ARG A 44 -20.05 28.61 -9.68
CA ARG A 44 -20.38 28.84 -11.10
C ARG A 44 -20.11 30.30 -11.45
N GLY A 45 -19.04 30.59 -12.26
CA GLY A 45 -18.72 31.92 -12.77
C GLY A 45 -17.44 32.59 -12.25
N SER A 46 -16.62 31.94 -11.42
CA SER A 46 -15.37 32.54 -10.95
C SER A 46 -14.13 32.06 -11.74
N SER A 47 -13.18 32.97 -11.98
CA SER A 47 -11.82 32.70 -12.53
C SER A 47 -11.02 31.66 -11.73
N PHE A 48 -11.59 31.11 -10.68
CA PHE A 48 -10.95 30.16 -9.76
C PHE A 48 -10.64 28.79 -10.40
N CYS A 49 -11.40 28.39 -11.44
CA CYS A 49 -11.20 27.11 -12.11
C CYS A 49 -9.89 27.04 -12.91
N SER A 50 -9.42 28.15 -13.47
CA SER A 50 -8.19 28.21 -14.28
C SER A 50 -6.93 27.85 -13.49
N LYS A 51 -6.97 28.01 -12.14
CA LYS A 51 -5.84 27.73 -11.26
C LYS A 51 -5.40 26.26 -11.26
N TYR A 52 -6.34 25.33 -11.44
CA TYR A 52 -6.10 23.90 -11.37
C TYR A 52 -6.05 23.21 -12.73
N LEU A 53 -6.29 23.96 -13.82
CA LEU A 53 -6.29 23.39 -15.16
C LEU A 53 -4.92 22.80 -15.53
N PRO A 54 -4.91 21.78 -16.40
CA PRO A 54 -3.67 21.30 -17.00
C PRO A 54 -2.84 22.44 -17.61
N GLY A 55 -1.53 22.42 -17.36
CA GLY A 55 -0.62 23.49 -17.78
C GLY A 55 -0.59 24.73 -16.89
N SER A 56 -1.40 24.81 -15.83
CA SER A 56 -1.32 25.87 -14.83
C SER A 56 -0.07 25.72 -13.95
N SER A 57 0.30 26.82 -13.25
CA SER A 57 1.41 26.74 -12.26
C SER A 57 1.13 25.75 -11.12
N TYR A 58 -0.15 25.52 -10.76
CA TYR A 58 -0.52 24.51 -9.78
C TYR A 58 -0.29 23.11 -10.34
N ASP A 59 -0.72 22.84 -11.56
CA ASP A 59 -0.50 21.57 -12.25
C ASP A 59 1.01 21.26 -12.39
N SER A 60 1.82 22.26 -12.75
CA SER A 60 3.29 22.13 -12.78
C SER A 60 3.86 21.77 -11.39
N ASN A 61 3.33 22.36 -10.30
CA ASN A 61 3.76 22.03 -8.95
C ASN A 61 3.33 20.61 -8.54
N VAL A 62 2.14 20.15 -8.94
CA VAL A 62 1.69 18.74 -8.74
C VAL A 62 2.65 17.79 -9.43
N ASN A 63 3.01 18.05 -10.70
CA ASN A 63 3.94 17.21 -11.44
C ASN A 63 5.33 17.17 -10.80
N SER A 64 5.84 18.31 -10.33
CA SER A 64 7.12 18.39 -9.60
C SER A 64 7.06 17.64 -8.28
N LEU A 65 5.96 17.75 -7.53
CA LEU A 65 5.73 17.03 -6.30
C LEU A 65 5.72 15.51 -6.52
N LEU A 66 4.91 15.04 -7.47
CA LEU A 66 4.80 13.59 -7.79
C LEU A 66 6.15 13.02 -8.23
N THR A 67 6.93 13.77 -9.01
CA THR A 67 8.29 13.39 -9.39
C THR A 67 9.21 13.26 -8.16
N SER A 68 9.13 14.20 -7.21
CA SER A 68 9.91 14.14 -5.97
C SER A 68 9.54 12.93 -5.12
N LEU A 69 8.23 12.61 -5.01
CA LEU A 69 7.74 11.43 -4.30
C LEU A 69 8.24 10.13 -4.92
N VAL A 70 8.22 10.01 -6.25
CA VAL A 70 8.75 8.84 -6.97
C VAL A 70 10.24 8.67 -6.73
N ASN A 71 11.01 9.76 -6.78
CA ASN A 71 12.45 9.71 -6.58
C ASN A 71 12.81 9.31 -5.15
N SER A 72 12.13 9.84 -4.14
CA SER A 72 12.39 9.50 -2.74
C SER A 72 11.97 8.08 -2.37
N ALA A 73 10.98 7.52 -3.06
CA ALA A 73 10.52 6.14 -2.84
C ALA A 73 11.56 5.05 -3.19
N ASN A 74 12.65 5.40 -3.87
CA ASN A 74 13.81 4.52 -4.06
C ASN A 74 14.61 4.29 -2.77
N ILE A 75 14.44 5.17 -1.77
CA ILE A 75 15.25 5.18 -0.54
C ILE A 75 14.37 5.00 0.70
N PHE A 76 13.19 5.64 0.70
CA PHE A 76 12.32 5.73 1.85
C PHE A 76 10.95 5.08 1.59
N THR A 77 10.45 4.34 2.56
CA THR A 77 9.08 3.78 2.54
C THR A 77 8.01 4.84 2.86
N TYR A 78 8.40 5.97 3.44
CA TYR A 78 7.59 7.15 3.66
C TYR A 78 8.41 8.40 3.40
N ASP A 79 7.85 9.33 2.65
CA ASP A 79 8.38 10.69 2.53
C ASP A 79 7.28 11.67 2.14
N HIS A 80 7.54 12.97 2.33
CA HIS A 80 6.61 14.04 2.03
C HIS A 80 7.31 15.29 1.53
N PHE A 81 6.63 16.02 0.65
CA PHE A 81 7.14 17.26 0.09
C PHE A 81 6.07 18.35 0.07
N THR A 82 6.54 19.58 0.01
CA THR A 82 5.73 20.77 -0.22
C THR A 82 6.36 21.58 -1.35
N VAL A 83 5.61 21.80 -2.42
CA VAL A 83 6.09 22.48 -3.63
C VAL A 83 5.23 23.69 -3.93
N GLY A 84 5.86 24.76 -4.40
CA GLY A 84 5.20 25.99 -4.83
C GLY A 84 5.16 27.09 -3.78
N THR A 85 4.62 28.23 -4.19
CA THR A 85 4.51 29.46 -3.39
C THR A 85 3.05 29.73 -3.01
N TYR A 86 2.84 30.73 -2.17
CA TYR A 86 1.52 31.13 -1.67
C TYR A 86 0.43 31.13 -2.74
N GLY A 87 -0.69 30.49 -2.45
CA GLY A 87 -1.83 30.35 -3.34
C GLY A 87 -1.71 29.27 -4.41
N LYS A 88 -0.52 28.65 -4.62
CA LYS A 88 -0.24 27.58 -5.58
C LYS A 88 0.50 26.40 -4.92
N THR A 89 0.58 26.39 -3.58
CA THR A 89 1.26 25.36 -2.82
C THR A 89 0.54 24.03 -2.92
N VAL A 90 1.31 22.96 -3.09
CA VAL A 90 0.87 21.56 -3.06
C VAL A 90 1.66 20.85 -1.97
N HIS A 91 0.96 20.13 -1.11
CA HIS A 91 1.53 19.23 -0.13
C HIS A 91 1.26 17.80 -0.58
N GLY A 92 2.21 16.89 -0.42
CA GLY A 92 1.98 15.49 -0.76
C GLY A 92 2.90 14.56 0.00
N MET A 93 2.50 13.30 0.03
CA MET A 93 3.25 12.21 0.65
C MET A 93 3.09 10.92 -0.12
N HIS A 94 4.05 10.01 0.04
CA HIS A 94 3.88 8.59 -0.23
C HIS A 94 4.11 7.77 1.02
N HIS A 95 3.50 6.58 1.06
CA HIS A 95 3.67 5.59 2.10
C HIS A 95 3.61 4.20 1.49
N CYS A 96 4.68 3.42 1.64
CA CYS A 96 4.75 2.05 1.17
C CYS A 96 4.56 1.06 2.30
N ARG A 97 3.95 -0.07 1.99
CA ARG A 97 3.78 -1.17 2.93
C ARG A 97 5.11 -1.87 3.15
N SER A 98 5.57 -1.88 4.40
CA SER A 98 6.85 -2.49 4.77
C SER A 98 6.81 -4.02 4.77
N ASP A 99 5.62 -4.63 4.85
CA ASP A 99 5.43 -6.08 4.79
C ASP A 99 5.45 -6.65 3.36
N LEU A 100 5.32 -5.82 2.34
CA LEU A 100 5.37 -6.23 0.93
C LEU A 100 6.67 -5.84 0.23
N SER A 101 7.41 -4.89 0.79
CA SER A 101 8.65 -4.38 0.20
C SER A 101 9.80 -5.37 0.42
N THR A 102 9.88 -6.37 -0.46
CA THR A 102 10.95 -7.38 -0.44
C THR A 102 12.18 -6.95 -1.23
N ARG A 103 12.04 -5.93 -2.10
CA ARG A 103 13.09 -5.39 -2.96
C ARG A 103 13.14 -3.88 -2.79
N SER A 104 14.31 -3.30 -2.91
CA SER A 104 14.53 -1.85 -2.77
C SER A 104 13.73 -1.01 -3.78
N ASP A 105 13.36 -1.58 -4.93
CA ASP A 105 12.62 -0.91 -6.00
C ASP A 105 11.10 -1.12 -5.96
N ASP A 106 10.57 -2.00 -5.09
CA ASP A 106 9.11 -2.29 -5.02
C ASP A 106 8.30 -1.04 -4.66
N CYS A 107 8.76 -0.28 -3.66
CA CYS A 107 8.13 0.98 -3.25
C CYS A 107 8.15 1.99 -4.39
N ALA A 108 9.30 2.21 -5.03
CA ALA A 108 9.45 3.16 -6.12
C ALA A 108 8.55 2.83 -7.33
N ARG A 109 8.45 1.55 -7.68
CA ARG A 109 7.56 1.10 -8.78
C ARG A 109 6.09 1.35 -8.45
N CYS A 110 5.67 1.02 -7.23
CA CYS A 110 4.31 1.27 -6.78
C CYS A 110 3.98 2.76 -6.80
N VAL A 111 4.84 3.61 -6.22
CA VAL A 111 4.64 5.07 -6.17
C VAL A 111 4.66 5.68 -7.57
N ALA A 112 5.55 5.21 -8.47
CA ALA A 112 5.58 5.66 -9.87
C ALA A 112 4.28 5.31 -10.61
N GLN A 113 3.72 4.14 -10.37
CA GLN A 113 2.43 3.76 -10.95
C GLN A 113 1.30 4.59 -10.36
N ALA A 114 1.25 4.77 -9.03
CA ALA A 114 0.26 5.61 -8.37
C ALA A 114 0.29 7.05 -8.90
N ALA A 115 1.47 7.63 -9.07
CA ALA A 115 1.65 8.98 -9.61
C ALA A 115 1.08 9.10 -11.03
N ARG A 116 1.35 8.15 -11.92
CA ARG A 116 0.80 8.13 -13.29
C ARG A 116 -0.72 8.04 -13.30
N ILE A 117 -1.31 7.18 -12.44
CA ILE A 117 -2.76 7.05 -12.33
C ILE A 117 -3.37 8.35 -11.80
N LEU A 118 -2.77 8.96 -10.77
CA LEU A 118 -3.24 10.24 -10.22
C LEU A 118 -3.22 11.36 -11.27
N GLN A 119 -2.14 11.47 -12.06
CA GLN A 119 -2.06 12.45 -13.15
C GLN A 119 -3.18 12.24 -14.18
N SER A 120 -3.49 10.98 -14.52
CA SER A 120 -4.54 10.64 -15.49
C SER A 120 -5.95 10.90 -14.93
N LEU A 121 -6.22 10.51 -13.69
CA LEU A 121 -7.57 10.57 -13.10
C LEU A 121 -7.90 11.94 -12.50
N CYS A 122 -6.92 12.61 -11.88
CA CYS A 122 -7.12 13.82 -11.09
C CYS A 122 -6.58 15.09 -11.78
N GLY A 123 -6.42 15.08 -13.10
CA GLY A 123 -6.05 16.27 -13.86
C GLY A 123 -7.05 17.41 -13.63
N GLY A 124 -6.57 18.59 -13.20
CA GLY A 124 -7.42 19.73 -12.86
C GLY A 124 -8.06 19.70 -11.46
N ALA A 125 -7.78 18.69 -10.64
CA ALA A 125 -8.24 18.62 -9.27
C ALA A 125 -7.35 19.40 -8.29
N SER A 126 -7.91 19.85 -7.17
CA SER A 126 -7.16 20.51 -6.10
C SER A 126 -6.43 19.54 -5.18
N GLY A 127 -6.69 18.25 -5.31
CA GLY A 127 -6.05 17.16 -4.59
C GLY A 127 -6.38 15.80 -5.20
N GLY A 128 -5.56 14.82 -4.88
CA GLY A 128 -5.76 13.44 -5.30
C GLY A 128 -5.17 12.46 -4.28
N ALA A 129 -5.84 11.34 -4.10
CA ALA A 129 -5.40 10.24 -3.26
C ALA A 129 -5.60 8.91 -3.97
N LEU A 130 -4.62 8.03 -3.89
CA LEU A 130 -4.65 6.71 -4.53
C LEU A 130 -4.00 5.67 -3.61
N LEU A 131 -4.72 4.59 -3.33
CA LEU A 131 -4.24 3.41 -2.62
C LEU A 131 -4.14 2.24 -3.59
N LEU A 132 -2.93 1.80 -3.83
CA LEU A 132 -2.61 0.51 -4.44
C LEU A 132 -2.30 -0.53 -3.34
N GLU A 133 -2.22 -1.79 -3.70
CA GLU A 133 -1.88 -2.85 -2.75
C GLU A 133 -0.57 -2.58 -2.00
N GLY A 134 0.45 -2.04 -2.68
CA GLY A 134 1.78 -1.82 -2.12
C GLY A 134 2.05 -0.42 -1.57
N CYS A 135 1.27 0.58 -1.92
CA CYS A 135 1.54 1.96 -1.54
C CYS A 135 0.31 2.87 -1.55
N PHE A 136 0.41 3.95 -0.79
CA PHE A 136 -0.54 5.06 -0.79
C PHE A 136 0.17 6.35 -1.20
N VAL A 137 -0.45 7.13 -2.10
CA VAL A 137 0.02 8.45 -2.53
C VAL A 137 -1.12 9.44 -2.40
N GLU A 138 -0.85 10.58 -1.76
CA GLU A 138 -1.83 11.66 -1.58
C GLU A 138 -1.18 13.02 -1.82
N TYR A 139 -1.91 13.93 -2.49
CA TYR A 139 -1.56 15.35 -2.57
C TYR A 139 -2.78 16.24 -2.38
N LYS A 140 -2.59 17.42 -1.80
CA LYS A 140 -3.63 18.44 -1.58
C LYS A 140 -3.05 19.86 -1.65
N ASN A 141 -3.93 20.81 -1.97
CA ASN A 141 -3.63 22.25 -1.90
C ASN A 141 -3.69 22.82 -0.46
N THR A 142 -4.11 22.01 0.50
CA THR A 142 -4.20 22.36 1.93
C THR A 142 -3.27 21.47 2.74
N LYS A 143 -2.75 22.01 3.84
CA LYS A 143 -1.85 21.26 4.73
C LYS A 143 -2.63 20.11 5.41
N PHE A 144 -2.11 18.89 5.29
CA PHE A 144 -2.66 17.67 5.90
C PHE A 144 -1.59 16.80 6.56
N LEU A 145 -0.32 17.13 6.37
CA LEU A 145 0.81 16.43 6.96
C LEU A 145 0.82 16.66 8.47
N GLY A 146 1.05 15.62 9.24
CA GLY A 146 1.00 15.64 10.71
C GLY A 146 -0.42 15.75 11.30
N VAL A 147 -1.46 15.63 10.47
CA VAL A 147 -2.85 15.69 10.91
C VAL A 147 -3.46 14.30 10.94
N ALA A 148 -3.98 13.88 12.08
CA ALA A 148 -4.69 12.59 12.24
C ALA A 148 -5.91 12.53 11.31
N ASN A 149 -6.04 11.42 10.58
CA ASN A 149 -7.18 11.17 9.71
C ASN A 149 -7.51 9.66 9.73
N LYS A 150 -8.67 9.32 10.29
CA LYS A 150 -9.17 7.95 10.44
C LYS A 150 -10.22 7.57 9.40
N THR A 151 -10.29 8.30 8.27
CA THR A 151 -11.21 7.98 7.17
C THR A 151 -10.88 6.59 6.62
N LEU A 152 -11.90 5.73 6.50
CA LEU A 152 -11.78 4.41 5.86
C LEU A 152 -11.54 4.60 4.36
N LEU A 153 -10.42 4.09 3.86
CA LEU A 153 -10.10 4.06 2.43
C LEU A 153 -10.46 2.73 1.79
N ALA A 154 -10.07 1.64 2.43
CA ALA A 154 -10.34 0.29 1.91
C ALA A 154 -10.52 -0.72 3.04
N ARG A 155 -11.32 -1.72 2.74
CA ARG A 155 -11.53 -2.91 3.55
C ARG A 155 -11.53 -4.12 2.62
N ILE A 156 -10.66 -5.05 2.89
CA ILE A 156 -10.57 -6.28 2.12
C ILE A 156 -10.58 -7.45 3.10
N CYS A 157 -11.51 -8.38 2.93
CA CYS A 157 -11.64 -9.55 3.78
C CYS A 157 -11.66 -10.80 2.91
N GLY A 158 -11.04 -11.85 3.39
CA GLY A 158 -11.15 -13.18 2.78
C GLY A 158 -12.56 -13.76 2.91
N THR A 159 -12.75 -14.93 2.33
CA THR A 159 -13.99 -15.69 2.53
C THR A 159 -14.10 -16.14 3.99
N PRO A 160 -15.31 -16.24 4.55
CA PRO A 160 -15.52 -16.86 5.85
C PRO A 160 -14.91 -18.26 5.86
N TRP A 161 -14.11 -18.55 6.87
CA TRP A 161 -13.45 -19.84 7.05
C TRP A 161 -14.03 -20.50 8.30
N GLY A 162 -14.18 -21.81 8.27
CA GLY A 162 -14.68 -22.59 9.44
C GLY A 162 -13.69 -22.65 10.59
N TYR A 163 -13.34 -21.49 11.16
CA TYR A 163 -12.45 -21.40 12.32
C TYR A 163 -13.05 -22.02 13.55
N SER A 164 -12.20 -22.71 14.31
CA SER A 164 -12.50 -23.00 15.70
C SER A 164 -12.51 -21.69 16.53
N PRO A 165 -13.29 -21.60 17.61
CA PRO A 165 -13.27 -20.43 18.51
C PRO A 165 -11.85 -20.10 19.03
N ASP A 166 -11.00 -21.11 19.16
CA ASP A 166 -9.61 -21.00 19.61
C ASP A 166 -8.73 -20.25 18.59
N GLU A 167 -8.85 -20.56 17.29
CA GLU A 167 -8.12 -19.89 16.22
C GLU A 167 -8.52 -18.42 16.10
N LEU A 168 -9.80 -18.11 16.19
CA LEU A 168 -10.31 -16.73 16.22
C LEU A 168 -9.74 -15.95 17.42
N THR A 169 -9.69 -16.58 18.58
CA THR A 169 -9.13 -15.97 19.79
C THR A 169 -7.64 -15.70 19.65
N LYS A 170 -6.86 -16.65 19.10
CA LYS A 170 -5.42 -16.50 18.85
C LYS A 170 -5.15 -15.36 17.85
N THR A 171 -5.87 -15.34 16.74
CA THR A 171 -5.77 -14.27 15.72
C THR A 171 -6.11 -12.90 16.30
N SER A 172 -7.21 -12.80 17.06
CA SER A 172 -7.62 -11.55 17.70
C SER A 172 -6.60 -11.04 18.73
N LYS A 173 -6.01 -11.92 19.54
CA LYS A 173 -4.95 -11.57 20.49
C LYS A 173 -3.70 -11.06 19.77
N MET A 174 -3.31 -11.70 18.67
CA MET A 174 -2.15 -11.30 17.87
C MET A 174 -2.35 -9.93 17.24
N VAL A 175 -3.51 -9.65 16.64
CA VAL A 175 -3.83 -8.33 16.11
C VAL A 175 -3.81 -7.28 17.21
N SER A 176 -4.41 -7.57 18.38
CA SER A 176 -4.36 -6.64 19.51
C SER A 176 -2.93 -6.39 19.98
N PHE A 177 -2.07 -7.40 20.01
CA PHE A 177 -0.66 -7.26 20.38
C PHE A 177 0.09 -6.28 19.46
N VAL A 178 -0.06 -6.37 18.12
CA VAL A 178 0.61 -5.44 17.20
C VAL A 178 0.01 -4.04 17.24
N VAL A 179 -1.27 -3.91 17.56
CA VAL A 179 -1.95 -2.61 17.69
C VAL A 179 -1.57 -1.89 18.96
N ASP A 180 -1.41 -2.61 20.08
CA ASP A 180 -1.11 -2.05 21.39
C ASP A 180 0.41 -1.92 21.67
N ALA A 181 1.28 -2.42 20.78
CA ALA A 181 2.72 -2.26 20.91
C ALA A 181 3.12 -0.77 20.83
N ASP A 182 4.07 -0.34 21.67
CA ASP A 182 4.43 1.07 21.77
C ASP A 182 5.39 1.57 20.70
N SER A 183 5.17 2.82 20.30
CA SER A 183 6.14 3.81 19.77
C SER A 183 6.79 3.61 18.39
N VAL A 184 6.56 2.55 17.63
CA VAL A 184 7.12 2.42 16.28
C VAL A 184 6.02 2.42 15.21
N PRO A 185 6.23 3.10 14.07
CA PRO A 185 5.21 3.19 13.02
C PRO A 185 4.89 1.85 12.36
N TYR A 186 5.84 0.92 12.28
CA TYR A 186 5.66 -0.43 11.72
C TYR A 186 5.77 -1.49 12.81
N ARG A 187 4.80 -2.39 12.88
CA ARG A 187 4.69 -3.45 13.89
C ARG A 187 4.26 -4.74 13.22
N ALA A 188 4.92 -5.84 13.53
CA ALA A 188 4.57 -7.16 13.01
C ALA A 188 4.66 -8.21 14.12
N SER A 189 3.81 -9.21 14.02
CA SER A 189 3.84 -10.39 14.90
C SER A 189 3.54 -11.64 14.08
N ILE A 190 4.30 -12.69 14.36
CA ILE A 190 4.13 -14.03 13.79
C ILE A 190 4.00 -15.00 14.95
N GLY A 191 2.96 -15.81 14.96
CA GLY A 191 2.73 -16.79 15.99
C GLY A 191 2.13 -18.09 15.47
N GLU A 192 1.75 -18.99 16.35
CA GLU A 192 1.13 -20.25 16.01
C GLU A 192 -0.23 -20.02 15.31
N GLY A 193 -0.24 -20.20 13.99
CA GLY A 193 -1.46 -20.20 13.17
C GLY A 193 -1.85 -18.87 12.56
N ALA A 194 -1.21 -17.72 12.87
CA ALA A 194 -1.54 -16.45 12.25
C ALA A 194 -0.35 -15.48 12.18
N GLN A 195 -0.51 -14.43 11.40
CA GLN A 195 0.40 -13.28 11.32
C GLN A 195 -0.42 -12.00 11.34
N ALA A 196 0.14 -10.94 11.91
CA ALA A 196 -0.48 -9.62 11.91
C ALA A 196 0.56 -8.53 11.69
N VAL A 197 0.13 -7.48 10.99
CA VAL A 197 0.92 -6.28 10.69
C VAL A 197 0.07 -5.05 10.96
N ALA A 198 0.68 -4.04 11.55
CA ALA A 198 0.10 -2.71 11.73
C ALA A 198 1.14 -1.65 11.35
N GLN A 199 0.74 -0.64 10.62
CA GLN A 199 1.65 0.42 10.19
C GLN A 199 0.93 1.77 10.10
N CYS A 200 1.61 2.83 10.56
CA CYS A 200 1.18 4.22 10.42
C CYS A 200 2.02 4.95 9.38
N THR A 201 1.46 6.02 8.80
CA THR A 201 2.26 6.99 8.04
C THR A 201 3.28 7.67 8.96
N GLY A 202 4.46 8.00 8.41
CA GLY A 202 5.59 8.51 9.19
C GLY A 202 5.42 9.94 9.73
N ASP A 203 4.31 10.62 9.42
CA ASP A 203 4.01 11.98 9.86
C ASP A 203 3.16 12.06 11.14
N LEU A 204 2.68 10.92 11.65
CA LEU A 204 1.87 10.89 12.86
C LEU A 204 2.72 10.92 14.14
N SER A 205 2.20 11.57 15.18
CA SER A 205 2.68 11.35 16.54
C SER A 205 2.44 9.93 17.00
N ALA A 206 3.19 9.45 18.01
CA ALA A 206 2.97 8.10 18.58
C ALA A 206 1.54 7.92 19.11
N SER A 207 0.96 8.95 19.73
CA SER A 207 -0.43 8.95 20.21
C SER A 207 -1.43 8.83 19.08
N ASP A 208 -1.29 9.65 18.02
CA ASP A 208 -2.20 9.64 16.87
C ASP A 208 -2.09 8.33 16.09
N CYS A 209 -0.88 7.75 16.00
CA CYS A 209 -0.66 6.44 15.41
C CYS A 209 -1.41 5.35 16.20
N ASN A 210 -1.25 5.30 17.52
CA ASN A 210 -1.94 4.33 18.37
C ASN A 210 -3.47 4.46 18.24
N ASP A 211 -3.98 5.67 18.23
CA ASP A 211 -5.40 5.93 18.06
C ASP A 211 -5.92 5.55 16.67
N CYS A 212 -5.11 5.74 15.63
CA CYS A 212 -5.45 5.29 14.27
C CYS A 212 -5.52 3.76 14.21
N LEU A 213 -4.51 3.06 14.76
CA LEU A 213 -4.45 1.61 14.75
C LEU A 213 -5.57 0.96 15.58
N LYS A 214 -5.94 1.55 16.72
CA LYS A 214 -7.10 1.09 17.52
C LYS A 214 -8.40 1.18 16.73
N GLU A 215 -8.61 2.28 16.01
CA GLU A 215 -9.80 2.43 15.15
C GLU A 215 -9.76 1.43 13.98
N ALA A 216 -8.62 1.26 13.31
CA ALA A 216 -8.46 0.27 12.23
C ALA A 216 -8.75 -1.15 12.73
N ASN A 217 -8.24 -1.54 13.91
CA ASN A 217 -8.52 -2.84 14.54
C ASN A 217 -10.01 -3.02 14.86
N LYS A 218 -10.66 -1.98 15.40
CA LYS A 218 -12.10 -2.02 15.68
C LYS A 218 -12.90 -2.29 14.41
N GLN A 219 -12.57 -1.60 13.31
CA GLN A 219 -13.21 -1.82 12.02
C GLN A 219 -12.87 -3.20 11.46
N LEU A 220 -11.62 -3.65 11.55
CA LEU A 220 -11.19 -4.98 11.11
C LEU A 220 -12.01 -6.09 11.80
N LYS A 221 -12.16 -6.01 13.13
CA LYS A 221 -12.95 -6.98 13.91
C LYS A 221 -14.42 -6.98 13.51
N SER A 222 -15.01 -5.80 13.30
CA SER A 222 -16.45 -5.71 12.96
C SER A 222 -16.75 -6.16 11.54
N LEU A 223 -15.79 -6.01 10.62
CA LEU A 223 -16.01 -6.18 9.18
C LEU A 223 -15.43 -7.50 8.63
N CYS A 224 -14.31 -8.01 9.21
CA CYS A 224 -13.60 -9.21 8.76
C CYS A 224 -13.47 -10.30 9.85
N GLY A 225 -14.23 -10.21 10.94
CA GLY A 225 -13.97 -10.93 12.18
C GLY A 225 -13.93 -12.46 12.12
N ILE A 226 -14.44 -13.09 11.05
CA ILE A 226 -14.51 -14.55 10.89
C ILE A 226 -13.83 -15.05 9.61
N THR A 227 -12.99 -14.22 8.98
CA THR A 227 -12.31 -14.57 7.73
C THR A 227 -10.88 -15.04 7.97
N ALA A 228 -10.35 -15.83 7.01
CA ALA A 228 -8.99 -16.36 7.10
C ALA A 228 -7.90 -15.27 7.03
N TRP A 229 -8.23 -14.13 6.45
CA TRP A 229 -7.39 -12.95 6.37
C TRP A 229 -8.27 -11.71 6.24
N GLY A 230 -7.72 -10.58 6.60
CA GLY A 230 -8.41 -9.31 6.46
C GLY A 230 -7.46 -8.14 6.61
N GLU A 231 -7.79 -7.05 5.94
CA GLU A 231 -7.07 -5.80 6.06
C GLU A 231 -8.01 -4.60 6.02
N VAL A 232 -7.69 -3.59 6.80
CA VAL A 232 -8.37 -2.30 6.85
C VAL A 232 -7.34 -1.21 6.70
N HIS A 233 -7.56 -0.35 5.72
CA HIS A 233 -6.76 0.84 5.45
C HIS A 233 -7.54 2.09 5.83
N LEU A 234 -7.02 2.84 6.77
CA LEU A 234 -7.43 4.21 7.06
C LEU A 234 -6.46 5.19 6.36
N ALA A 235 -6.82 6.45 6.28
CA ALA A 235 -6.00 7.46 5.56
C ALA A 235 -4.58 7.62 6.11
N LYS A 236 -4.33 7.23 7.37
CA LYS A 236 -3.04 7.41 8.04
C LYS A 236 -2.46 6.14 8.68
N CYS A 237 -3.14 5.00 8.58
CA CYS A 237 -2.64 3.73 9.09
C CYS A 237 -3.38 2.55 8.46
N TYR A 238 -2.81 1.35 8.57
CA TYR A 238 -3.51 0.11 8.26
C TYR A 238 -3.22 -0.98 9.27
N VAL A 239 -4.13 -1.95 9.36
CA VAL A 239 -3.98 -3.20 10.10
C VAL A 239 -4.37 -4.35 9.20
N ARG A 240 -3.57 -5.40 9.22
CA ARG A 240 -3.79 -6.63 8.45
C ARG A 240 -3.49 -7.85 9.29
N TYR A 241 -4.23 -8.94 9.04
CA TYR A 241 -3.89 -10.26 9.53
C TYR A 241 -4.14 -11.33 8.46
N TRP A 242 -3.47 -12.46 8.60
CA TRP A 242 -3.76 -13.69 7.85
C TRP A 242 -3.39 -14.91 8.67
N SER A 243 -4.18 -15.98 8.47
CA SER A 243 -3.99 -17.28 9.13
C SER A 243 -3.13 -18.19 8.27
N ARG A 244 -2.44 -19.14 8.90
CA ARG A 244 -1.71 -20.21 8.19
C ARG A 244 -2.68 -21.01 7.33
N GLY A 245 -2.34 -21.21 6.05
CA GLY A 245 -3.16 -21.94 5.09
C GLY A 245 -4.18 -21.06 4.34
N ALA A 246 -4.32 -19.79 4.69
CA ALA A 246 -5.10 -18.86 3.88
C ALA A 246 -4.41 -18.61 2.53
N THR A 247 -5.01 -19.10 1.45
CA THR A 247 -4.66 -18.73 0.07
C THR A 247 -5.29 -17.38 -0.24
N GLY A 248 -4.63 -16.28 0.10
CA GLY A 248 -5.10 -14.93 -0.18
C GLY A 248 -4.04 -14.15 -0.96
N HIS A 249 -4.46 -13.15 -1.71
CA HIS A 249 -3.57 -12.25 -2.44
C HIS A 249 -2.51 -11.65 -1.50
N GLY A 250 -1.26 -11.99 -1.74
CA GLY A 250 -0.11 -11.51 -0.99
C GLY A 250 0.72 -12.66 -0.43
N ASN A 251 1.90 -12.84 -0.98
CA ASN A 251 2.83 -13.93 -0.71
C ASN A 251 3.20 -14.10 0.77
N ALA A 252 2.37 -14.83 1.53
CA ALA A 252 2.75 -15.30 2.86
C ALA A 252 4.07 -16.11 2.83
N LEU A 253 4.35 -16.79 1.71
CA LEU A 253 5.59 -17.54 1.50
C LEU A 253 6.84 -16.65 1.43
N LEU A 254 6.74 -15.46 0.85
CA LEU A 254 7.85 -14.50 0.74
C LEU A 254 8.21 -13.88 2.09
N PHE A 255 7.23 -13.67 2.96
CA PHE A 255 7.46 -13.16 4.32
C PHE A 255 8.26 -14.15 5.16
N TYR A 256 8.00 -15.47 5.01
CA TYR A 256 8.76 -16.52 5.69
C TYR A 256 10.21 -16.61 5.23
N LEU A 257 10.48 -16.47 3.94
CA LEU A 257 11.83 -16.59 3.40
C LEU A 257 12.73 -15.42 3.82
N ASN A 258 12.18 -14.20 3.90
CA ASN A 258 12.95 -13.03 4.32
C ASN A 258 13.27 -12.98 5.82
N GLN A 259 12.49 -13.65 6.67
CA GLN A 259 12.80 -13.72 8.11
C GLN A 259 13.87 -14.77 8.44
N ILE A 260 14.03 -15.80 7.61
CA ILE A 260 15.07 -16.80 7.80
C ILE A 260 16.46 -16.22 7.50
N ASP A 261 16.57 -15.32 6.52
CA ASP A 261 17.84 -14.66 6.17
C ASP A 261 18.33 -13.64 7.23
N ILE A 262 17.41 -13.14 8.09
CA ILE A 262 17.77 -12.20 9.18
C ILE A 262 18.19 -12.93 10.46
N MET A 263 17.87 -14.23 10.58
CA MET A 263 18.17 -15.04 11.78
C MET A 263 19.36 -15.99 11.65
N LEU A 264 20.08 -15.98 10.53
CA LEU A 264 21.34 -16.71 10.39
C LEU A 264 22.52 -15.75 10.61
N PRO A 265 23.41 -16.08 11.57
CA PRO A 265 24.56 -15.25 11.92
C PRO A 265 25.60 -15.17 10.78
#